data_af4415b1ed3f6918b684b74ad86c7e86
#
_entry.id   af4415b1ed3f6918b684b74ad86c7e86
#
_cell.length_a   1.000
_cell.length_b   1.000
_cell.length_c   1.000
_cell.angle_alpha   90.00
_cell.angle_beta   90.00
_cell.angle_gamma   90.00
#
_symmetry.space_group_name_H-M   'P 1'
#
loop_
_entity.id
_entity.type
_entity.pdbx_description
1 polymer ?
#
loop_
_entity_poly.entity_id
_entity_poly.type
_entity_poly.pdbx_seq_one_letter_code
_entity_poly.pdbx_strand_id
1 'polypeptide(L)'
;MEYSVSLYSFYSAIQKGELTPLGCVEKAAELGFDAVEAVDFVNFSGTQEEKKAQALELKQAAEKCGLKFSSLAIGADFLNGSDGDQEKEIQRVKEYVDIAALLGAPRMRHDITAGYKGENYRSYESLIPTLAQAVREVADYAASQGVMTMTENHGFFSQDSDRVEKLYMAVDHPNFGLLCDLGNFLCADENPAEAVARIAPYTRYVHGKDFIVKPFYSEDPGEGAFRSRGGNFLRGTIIGHGNVPVKHCLHLLKAAGFDGTISIEFEGMEPCVDAVRIGLANLKKYWSEV
;
A
#
# COMPACT_ATOMS: atom_id res chain seq x y z
N MET A 1 7.49 -17.71 1.10
CA MET A 1 6.68 -16.49 0.82
C MET A 1 5.73 -16.28 1.96
N GLU A 2 5.70 -15.08 2.52
CA GLU A 2 4.75 -14.67 3.57
C GLU A 2 3.52 -14.03 2.92
N TYR A 3 2.33 -14.47 3.32
CA TYR A 3 1.06 -13.93 2.85
C TYR A 3 0.39 -13.09 3.93
N SER A 4 0.18 -11.82 3.66
CA SER A 4 -0.48 -10.86 4.54
C SER A 4 -1.81 -10.38 3.94
N VAL A 5 -2.61 -9.71 4.75
CA VAL A 5 -3.78 -8.97 4.29
C VAL A 5 -3.76 -7.57 4.89
N SER A 6 -3.94 -6.57 4.04
CA SER A 6 -4.21 -5.20 4.48
C SER A 6 -5.59 -5.15 5.14
N LEU A 7 -5.67 -4.65 6.37
CA LEU A 7 -6.94 -4.52 7.09
C LEU A 7 -7.92 -3.59 6.39
N TYR A 8 -7.43 -2.76 5.45
CA TYR A 8 -8.28 -2.02 4.51
C TYR A 8 -9.20 -2.94 3.69
N SER A 9 -8.74 -4.15 3.34
CA SER A 9 -9.54 -5.11 2.58
C SER A 9 -10.88 -5.47 3.24
N PHE A 10 -11.00 -5.27 4.56
CA PHE A 10 -12.22 -5.51 5.32
C PHE A 10 -13.02 -4.22 5.61
N TYR A 11 -12.59 -3.07 5.08
CA TYR A 11 -13.19 -1.77 5.41
C TYR A 11 -14.68 -1.72 5.12
N SER A 12 -15.15 -2.34 4.03
CA SER A 12 -16.58 -2.41 3.73
C SER A 12 -17.41 -3.18 4.79
N ALA A 13 -16.84 -4.22 5.40
CA ALA A 13 -17.46 -4.96 6.48
C ALA A 13 -17.45 -4.15 7.79
N ILE A 14 -16.40 -3.37 8.05
CA ILE A 14 -16.33 -2.43 9.18
C ILE A 14 -17.42 -1.36 9.04
N GLN A 15 -17.55 -0.75 7.87
CA GLN A 15 -18.54 0.29 7.60
C GLN A 15 -19.99 -0.22 7.77
N LYS A 16 -20.23 -1.49 7.47
CA LYS A 16 -21.53 -2.15 7.67
C LYS A 16 -21.77 -2.63 9.11
N GLY A 17 -20.77 -2.53 9.98
CA GLY A 17 -20.83 -3.06 11.36
C GLY A 17 -20.77 -4.58 11.45
N GLU A 18 -20.34 -5.26 10.39
CA GLU A 18 -20.18 -6.72 10.33
C GLU A 18 -18.89 -7.19 11.03
N LEU A 19 -17.86 -6.34 11.01
CA LEU A 19 -16.57 -6.57 11.67
C LEU A 19 -16.14 -5.33 12.45
N THR A 20 -15.32 -5.56 13.48
CA THR A 20 -14.56 -4.49 14.15
C THR A 20 -13.10 -4.52 13.66
N PRO A 21 -12.28 -3.47 13.86
CA PRO A 21 -10.86 -3.51 13.52
C PRO A 21 -10.11 -4.70 14.15
N LEU A 22 -10.41 -5.05 15.40
CA LEU A 22 -9.86 -6.24 16.06
C LEU A 22 -10.41 -7.54 15.44
N GLY A 23 -11.71 -7.59 15.15
CA GLY A 23 -12.35 -8.74 14.48
C GLY A 23 -11.78 -9.01 13.08
N CYS A 24 -11.22 -8.00 12.41
CA CYS A 24 -10.53 -8.19 11.13
C CYS A 24 -9.21 -8.99 11.31
N VAL A 25 -8.52 -8.81 12.42
CA VAL A 25 -7.30 -9.61 12.76
C VAL A 25 -7.67 -11.08 12.99
N GLU A 26 -8.74 -11.33 13.75
CA GLU A 26 -9.26 -12.67 13.98
C GLU A 26 -9.69 -13.33 12.67
N LYS A 27 -10.39 -12.57 11.80
CA LYS A 27 -10.81 -13.04 10.49
C LYS A 27 -9.63 -13.38 9.59
N ALA A 28 -8.56 -12.59 9.60
CA ALA A 28 -7.34 -12.89 8.84
C ALA A 28 -6.71 -14.22 9.28
N ALA A 29 -6.67 -14.50 10.60
CA ALA A 29 -6.20 -15.78 11.12
C ALA A 29 -7.07 -16.96 10.68
N GLU A 30 -8.41 -16.81 10.76
CA GLU A 30 -9.36 -17.83 10.29
C GLU A 30 -9.18 -18.16 8.80
N LEU A 31 -8.84 -17.17 7.99
CA LEU A 31 -8.61 -17.31 6.55
C LEU A 31 -7.24 -17.92 6.21
N GLY A 32 -6.34 -18.06 7.19
CA GLY A 32 -5.03 -18.70 7.03
C GLY A 32 -3.97 -17.81 6.44
N PHE A 33 -3.97 -16.52 6.81
CA PHE A 33 -2.87 -15.59 6.57
C PHE A 33 -1.73 -15.80 7.57
N ASP A 34 -0.53 -15.41 7.18
CA ASP A 34 0.68 -15.46 8.04
C ASP A 34 0.85 -14.16 8.84
N ALA A 35 0.32 -13.06 8.31
CA ALA A 35 0.46 -11.71 8.87
C ALA A 35 -0.71 -10.80 8.47
N VAL A 36 -0.77 -9.63 9.09
CA VAL A 36 -1.70 -8.54 8.75
C VAL A 36 -0.92 -7.24 8.52
N GLU A 37 -1.50 -6.33 7.74
CA GLU A 37 -1.01 -4.97 7.59
C GLU A 37 -2.02 -4.01 8.20
N ALA A 38 -1.55 -3.16 9.12
CA ALA A 38 -2.36 -2.08 9.67
C ALA A 38 -2.46 -0.91 8.69
N VAL A 39 -3.58 -0.18 8.75
CA VAL A 39 -3.81 1.02 7.93
C VAL A 39 -4.29 2.15 8.84
N ASP A 40 -3.72 3.35 8.68
CA ASP A 40 -3.92 4.46 9.62
C ASP A 40 -5.40 4.77 9.88
N PHE A 41 -6.15 5.14 8.87
CA PHE A 41 -7.57 5.55 9.00
C PHE A 41 -8.54 4.40 9.30
N VAL A 42 -8.10 3.14 9.19
CA VAL A 42 -8.88 1.95 9.56
C VAL A 42 -8.68 1.60 11.03
N ASN A 43 -7.45 1.73 11.51
CA ASN A 43 -7.04 1.15 12.78
C ASN A 43 -6.77 2.19 13.87
N PHE A 44 -6.53 3.46 13.51
CA PHE A 44 -6.10 4.48 14.45
C PHE A 44 -6.96 5.74 14.37
N SER A 45 -7.25 6.31 15.53
CA SER A 45 -7.98 7.58 15.65
C SER A 45 -7.59 8.32 16.94
N GLY A 46 -7.88 9.61 16.97
CA GLY A 46 -7.65 10.44 18.16
C GLY A 46 -6.21 10.94 18.29
N THR A 47 -5.79 11.17 19.52
CA THR A 47 -4.46 11.68 19.90
C THR A 47 -3.36 10.63 19.69
N GLN A 48 -2.11 11.05 19.71
CA GLN A 48 -0.97 10.13 19.57
C GLN A 48 -0.94 9.06 20.69
N GLU A 49 -1.31 9.42 21.92
CA GLU A 49 -1.37 8.44 23.01
C GLU A 49 -2.50 7.43 22.82
N GLU A 50 -3.66 7.85 22.30
CA GLU A 50 -4.76 6.93 21.96
C GLU A 50 -4.34 5.98 20.83
N LYS A 51 -3.65 6.46 19.81
CA LYS A 51 -3.12 5.62 18.71
C LYS A 51 -2.11 4.60 19.24
N LYS A 52 -1.21 4.99 20.15
CA LYS A 52 -0.26 4.05 20.79
C LYS A 52 -0.99 2.96 21.57
N ALA A 53 -2.04 3.33 22.32
CA ALA A 53 -2.86 2.35 23.03
C ALA A 53 -3.55 1.36 22.06
N GLN A 54 -4.16 1.88 20.99
CA GLN A 54 -4.77 1.06 19.92
C GLN A 54 -3.75 0.13 19.25
N ALA A 55 -2.53 0.60 19.01
CA ALA A 55 -1.46 -0.22 18.46
C ALA A 55 -1.09 -1.42 19.37
N LEU A 56 -1.03 -1.20 20.67
CA LEU A 56 -0.77 -2.27 21.63
C LEU A 56 -1.92 -3.28 21.70
N GLU A 57 -3.18 -2.82 21.63
CA GLU A 57 -4.35 -3.70 21.57
C GLU A 57 -4.35 -4.56 20.30
N LEU A 58 -4.08 -3.96 19.15
CA LEU A 58 -3.97 -4.65 17.86
C LEU A 58 -2.84 -5.68 17.89
N LYS A 59 -1.67 -5.31 18.42
CA LYS A 59 -0.54 -6.24 18.58
C LYS A 59 -0.92 -7.46 19.41
N GLN A 60 -1.54 -7.24 20.57
CA GLN A 60 -1.99 -8.32 21.44
C GLN A 60 -3.04 -9.22 20.77
N ALA A 61 -3.96 -8.64 19.99
CA ALA A 61 -4.94 -9.41 19.22
C ALA A 61 -4.26 -10.29 18.16
N ALA A 62 -3.30 -9.74 17.42
CA ALA A 62 -2.54 -10.49 16.42
C ALA A 62 -1.74 -11.66 17.08
N GLU A 63 -1.02 -11.38 18.17
CA GLU A 63 -0.26 -12.39 18.91
C GLU A 63 -1.15 -13.54 19.43
N LYS A 64 -2.35 -13.23 19.96
CA LYS A 64 -3.33 -14.24 20.39
C LYS A 64 -3.80 -15.14 19.25
N CYS A 65 -3.86 -14.59 18.04
CA CYS A 65 -4.26 -15.33 16.84
C CYS A 65 -3.06 -16.00 16.13
N GLY A 66 -1.84 -15.88 16.65
CA GLY A 66 -0.63 -16.41 16.03
C GLY A 66 -0.18 -15.62 14.81
N LEU A 67 -0.66 -14.38 14.64
CA LEU A 67 -0.30 -13.46 13.57
C LEU A 67 0.73 -12.43 14.05
N LYS A 68 1.38 -11.77 13.09
CA LYS A 68 2.23 -10.61 13.31
C LYS A 68 1.83 -9.48 12.35
N PHE A 69 2.26 -8.26 12.64
CA PHE A 69 2.14 -7.17 11.68
C PHE A 69 3.31 -7.20 10.70
N SER A 70 3.02 -7.21 9.41
CA SER A 70 4.01 -7.19 8.32
C SER A 70 4.39 -5.77 7.91
N SER A 71 3.45 -4.83 8.04
CA SER A 71 3.61 -3.42 7.69
C SER A 71 2.55 -2.56 8.39
N LEU A 72 2.80 -1.25 8.42
CA LEU A 72 1.81 -0.20 8.66
C LEU A 72 1.73 0.69 7.42
N ALA A 73 0.55 0.86 6.82
CA ALA A 73 0.31 1.78 5.70
C ALA A 73 -0.33 3.07 6.18
N ILE A 74 0.24 4.22 5.79
CA ILE A 74 -0.28 5.54 6.13
C ILE A 74 -0.36 6.46 4.92
N GLY A 75 -1.30 7.41 4.96
CA GLY A 75 -1.32 8.54 4.03
C GLY A 75 -0.27 9.60 4.42
N ALA A 76 0.40 10.19 3.42
CA ALA A 76 1.28 11.34 3.60
C ALA A 76 1.25 12.25 2.36
N ASP A 77 1.51 13.54 2.56
CA ASP A 77 1.66 14.50 1.47
C ASP A 77 2.72 15.55 1.83
N PHE A 78 3.96 15.30 1.46
CA PHE A 78 5.10 16.18 1.79
C PHE A 78 5.09 17.54 1.06
N LEU A 79 4.11 17.79 0.18
CA LEU A 79 3.92 19.09 -0.47
C LEU A 79 2.75 19.89 0.12
N ASN A 80 1.67 19.21 0.50
CA ASN A 80 0.42 19.88 0.90
C ASN A 80 -0.10 19.43 2.28
N GLY A 81 0.44 18.36 2.83
CA GLY A 81 0.05 17.84 4.15
C GLY A 81 0.37 18.83 5.26
N SER A 82 -0.30 18.71 6.40
CA SER A 82 -0.11 19.59 7.54
C SER A 82 -0.22 21.09 7.19
N ASP A 83 -1.23 21.42 6.37
CA ASP A 83 -1.49 22.79 5.85
C ASP A 83 -0.32 23.37 5.01
N GLY A 84 0.45 22.51 4.33
CA GLY A 84 1.61 22.86 3.51
C GLY A 84 2.91 23.07 4.31
N ASP A 85 2.91 22.76 5.59
CA ASP A 85 4.09 22.78 6.45
C ASP A 85 4.82 21.42 6.38
N GLN A 86 5.84 21.35 5.54
CA GLN A 86 6.58 20.10 5.29
C GLN A 86 7.25 19.55 6.56
N GLU A 87 7.77 20.41 7.44
CA GLU A 87 8.43 19.94 8.67
C GLU A 87 7.42 19.28 9.61
N LYS A 88 6.22 19.87 9.75
CA LYS A 88 5.13 19.24 10.52
C LYS A 88 4.68 17.92 9.89
N GLU A 89 4.61 17.85 8.56
CA GLU A 89 4.23 16.60 7.88
C GLU A 89 5.28 15.52 8.11
N ILE A 90 6.57 15.84 8.00
CA ILE A 90 7.67 14.94 8.35
C ILE A 90 7.54 14.44 9.79
N GLN A 91 7.29 15.36 10.73
CA GLN A 91 7.12 15.00 12.13
C GLN A 91 5.91 14.09 12.36
N ARG A 92 4.78 14.36 11.71
CA ARG A 92 3.59 13.50 11.74
C ARG A 92 3.89 12.08 11.22
N VAL A 93 4.63 11.96 10.13
CA VAL A 93 5.04 10.66 9.58
C VAL A 93 5.99 9.93 10.53
N LYS A 94 6.92 10.64 11.19
CA LYS A 94 7.79 10.05 12.24
C LYS A 94 7.00 9.53 13.44
N GLU A 95 5.92 10.20 13.84
CA GLU A 95 5.03 9.71 14.90
C GLU A 95 4.37 8.36 14.52
N TYR A 96 4.08 8.12 13.24
CA TYR A 96 3.59 6.83 12.77
C TYR A 96 4.69 5.77 12.67
N VAL A 97 5.95 6.16 12.51
CA VAL A 97 7.09 5.22 12.68
C VAL A 97 7.09 4.64 14.10
N ASP A 98 6.83 5.47 15.11
CA ASP A 98 6.72 5.01 16.51
C ASP A 98 5.55 4.01 16.68
N ILE A 99 4.42 4.26 16.02
CA ILE A 99 3.28 3.33 16.00
C ILE A 99 3.66 1.99 15.33
N ALA A 100 4.36 2.04 14.20
CA ALA A 100 4.84 0.84 13.53
C ALA A 100 5.78 0.01 14.43
N ALA A 101 6.69 0.68 15.12
CA ALA A 101 7.59 0.04 16.09
C ALA A 101 6.81 -0.60 17.26
N LEU A 102 5.80 0.08 17.81
CA LEU A 102 4.94 -0.45 18.86
C LEU A 102 4.13 -1.68 18.41
N LEU A 103 3.61 -1.67 17.17
CA LEU A 103 2.95 -2.81 16.54
C LEU A 103 3.91 -4.00 16.37
N GLY A 104 5.22 -3.75 16.33
CA GLY A 104 6.22 -4.71 15.91
C GLY A 104 6.25 -4.93 14.40
N ALA A 105 5.70 -3.99 13.62
CA ALA A 105 5.76 -4.00 12.18
C ALA A 105 7.17 -3.62 11.69
N PRO A 106 7.86 -4.49 10.95
CA PRO A 106 9.23 -4.22 10.50
C PRO A 106 9.29 -3.19 9.35
N ARG A 107 8.13 -2.80 8.81
CA ARG A 107 8.02 -1.90 7.67
C ARG A 107 6.87 -0.90 7.88
N MET A 108 7.03 0.27 7.29
CA MET A 108 5.97 1.27 7.19
C MET A 108 5.93 1.83 5.77
N ARG A 109 4.75 1.79 5.15
CA ARG A 109 4.48 2.45 3.87
C ARG A 109 3.88 3.83 4.13
N HIS A 110 4.41 4.85 3.46
CA HIS A 110 3.79 6.17 3.41
C HIS A 110 3.64 6.66 1.98
N ASP A 111 2.61 7.45 1.72
CA ASP A 111 2.48 8.19 0.47
C ASP A 111 3.57 9.27 0.37
N ILE A 112 3.68 9.88 -0.81
CA ILE A 112 4.64 10.96 -1.06
C ILE A 112 3.92 12.29 -1.22
N THR A 113 2.95 12.34 -2.13
CA THR A 113 2.13 13.52 -2.40
C THR A 113 1.02 13.18 -3.38
N ALA A 114 -0.13 13.83 -3.20
CA ALA A 114 -1.24 13.80 -4.17
C ALA A 114 -1.01 14.73 -5.38
N GLY A 115 0.13 15.43 -5.42
CA GLY A 115 0.50 16.34 -6.50
C GLY A 115 0.68 17.78 -6.05
N TYR A 116 1.21 18.60 -6.96
CA TYR A 116 1.43 20.01 -6.70
C TYR A 116 0.14 20.81 -6.87
N LYS A 117 -0.24 21.58 -5.86
CA LYS A 117 -1.48 22.37 -5.82
C LYS A 117 -1.23 23.90 -5.93
N GLY A 118 0.01 24.34 -6.20
CA GLY A 118 0.34 25.76 -6.35
C GLY A 118 -0.15 26.35 -7.68
N GLU A 119 -0.13 27.70 -7.78
CA GLU A 119 -0.63 28.44 -8.95
C GLU A 119 0.18 28.20 -10.24
N ASN A 120 1.49 27.92 -10.11
CA ASN A 120 2.38 27.68 -11.26
C ASN A 120 2.62 26.18 -11.43
N TYR A 121 2.50 25.70 -12.67
CA TYR A 121 2.82 24.32 -12.99
C TYR A 121 4.28 23.99 -12.61
N ARG A 122 4.46 22.86 -11.96
CA ARG A 122 5.79 22.28 -11.67
C ARG A 122 5.83 20.84 -12.16
N SER A 123 6.90 20.51 -12.89
CA SER A 123 7.12 19.13 -13.34
C SER A 123 7.43 18.23 -12.15
N TYR A 124 7.16 16.94 -12.29
CA TYR A 124 7.50 15.95 -11.27
C TYR A 124 9.01 16.02 -10.92
N GLU A 125 9.86 16.11 -11.93
CA GLU A 125 11.32 16.17 -11.77
C GLU A 125 11.74 17.37 -10.94
N SER A 126 11.08 18.52 -11.07
CA SER A 126 11.38 19.70 -10.27
C SER A 126 11.03 19.58 -8.79
N LEU A 127 10.19 18.63 -8.44
CA LEU A 127 9.74 18.35 -7.07
C LEU A 127 10.56 17.26 -6.39
N ILE A 128 11.21 16.38 -7.16
CA ILE A 128 12.00 15.25 -6.64
C ILE A 128 12.99 15.66 -5.54
N PRO A 129 13.81 16.73 -5.67
CA PRO A 129 14.76 17.07 -4.62
C PRO A 129 14.11 17.35 -3.26
N THR A 130 12.99 18.08 -3.26
CA THR A 130 12.23 18.41 -2.05
C THR A 130 11.60 17.15 -1.44
N LEU A 131 10.98 16.31 -2.27
CA LEU A 131 10.36 15.05 -1.83
C LEU A 131 11.40 14.06 -1.30
N ALA A 132 12.51 13.90 -2.01
CA ALA A 132 13.57 12.98 -1.61
C ALA A 132 14.22 13.39 -0.28
N GLN A 133 14.36 14.68 -0.01
CA GLN A 133 14.87 15.16 1.27
C GLN A 133 13.92 14.77 2.42
N ALA A 134 12.63 15.03 2.29
CA ALA A 134 11.65 14.68 3.30
C ALA A 134 11.63 13.17 3.59
N VAL A 135 11.69 12.35 2.52
CA VAL A 135 11.72 10.88 2.65
C VAL A 135 12.99 10.42 3.37
N ARG A 136 14.16 11.00 3.06
CA ARG A 136 15.41 10.66 3.78
C ARG A 136 15.31 10.93 5.27
N GLU A 137 14.76 12.08 5.67
CA GLU A 137 14.61 12.43 7.08
C GLU A 137 13.70 11.43 7.82
N VAL A 138 12.64 10.96 7.17
CA VAL A 138 11.79 9.91 7.72
C VAL A 138 12.52 8.58 7.78
N ALA A 139 13.27 8.21 6.71
CA ALA A 139 14.01 6.96 6.63
C ALA A 139 15.15 6.87 7.67
N ASP A 140 15.86 7.98 7.91
CA ASP A 140 16.88 8.09 8.96
C ASP A 140 16.28 7.85 10.35
N TYR A 141 15.15 8.52 10.65
CA TYR A 141 14.45 8.32 11.91
C TYR A 141 13.97 6.89 12.07
N ALA A 142 13.32 6.33 11.04
CA ALA A 142 12.79 4.98 11.04
C ALA A 142 13.88 3.91 11.21
N ALA A 143 15.07 4.13 10.65
CA ALA A 143 16.23 3.26 10.86
C ALA A 143 16.61 3.16 12.34
N SER A 144 16.55 4.28 13.07
CA SER A 144 16.82 4.31 14.51
C SER A 144 15.78 3.55 15.35
N GLN A 145 14.57 3.36 14.80
CA GLN A 145 13.47 2.62 15.42
C GLN A 145 13.39 1.15 14.93
N GLY A 146 14.28 0.71 14.04
CA GLY A 146 14.27 -0.62 13.47
C GLY A 146 13.12 -0.87 12.47
N VAL A 147 12.57 0.20 11.88
CA VAL A 147 11.49 0.14 10.90
C VAL A 147 12.02 0.58 9.53
N MET A 148 11.83 -0.23 8.49
CA MET A 148 12.11 0.17 7.11
C MET A 148 10.94 1.00 6.57
N THR A 149 11.22 2.12 5.89
CA THR A 149 10.19 2.89 5.19
C THR A 149 10.08 2.50 3.73
N MET A 150 8.88 2.65 3.19
CA MET A 150 8.57 2.37 1.79
C MET A 150 7.61 3.42 1.26
N THR A 151 7.69 3.70 -0.04
CA THR A 151 6.59 4.35 -0.75
C THR A 151 5.95 3.38 -1.72
N GLU A 152 4.68 3.64 -2.02
CA GLU A 152 3.88 2.87 -2.98
C GLU A 152 3.67 3.66 -4.27
N ASN A 153 3.48 2.97 -5.38
CA ASN A 153 2.93 3.52 -6.60
C ASN A 153 1.43 3.86 -6.39
N HIS A 154 1.14 5.01 -5.77
CA HIS A 154 -0.19 5.41 -5.31
C HIS A 154 -0.47 6.90 -5.51
N GLY A 155 -1.78 7.30 -5.52
CA GLY A 155 -2.23 8.68 -5.47
C GLY A 155 -2.19 9.44 -6.80
N PHE A 156 -2.19 8.75 -7.94
CA PHE A 156 -2.22 9.29 -9.32
C PHE A 156 -1.01 10.14 -9.72
N PHE A 157 -0.34 10.82 -8.80
CA PHE A 157 0.79 11.70 -9.13
C PHE A 157 2.14 10.96 -9.06
N SER A 158 2.44 10.25 -7.97
CA SER A 158 3.65 9.41 -7.82
C SER A 158 3.31 7.94 -8.04
N GLN A 159 2.71 7.59 -9.19
CA GLN A 159 2.08 6.30 -9.37
C GLN A 159 2.66 5.45 -10.51
N ASP A 160 3.07 6.06 -11.62
CA ASP A 160 3.74 5.30 -12.68
C ASP A 160 5.16 4.88 -12.28
N SER A 161 5.62 3.78 -12.87
CA SER A 161 6.89 3.15 -12.52
C SER A 161 8.10 4.07 -12.74
N ASP A 162 8.07 4.94 -13.75
CA ASP A 162 9.13 5.91 -14.03
C ASP A 162 9.28 6.92 -12.90
N ARG A 163 8.14 7.45 -12.40
CA ARG A 163 8.16 8.42 -11.30
C ARG A 163 8.61 7.83 -9.98
N VAL A 164 8.11 6.64 -9.63
CA VAL A 164 8.53 6.00 -8.36
C VAL A 164 9.98 5.54 -8.41
N GLU A 165 10.49 5.08 -9.56
CA GLU A 165 11.90 4.75 -9.73
C GLU A 165 12.80 5.99 -9.59
N LYS A 166 12.46 7.10 -10.26
CA LYS A 166 13.19 8.38 -10.13
C LYS A 166 13.24 8.88 -8.69
N LEU A 167 12.13 8.78 -7.97
CA LEU A 167 12.09 9.15 -6.57
C LEU A 167 12.98 8.22 -5.73
N TYR A 168 12.85 6.90 -5.91
CA TYR A 168 13.67 5.91 -5.20
C TYR A 168 15.17 6.20 -5.39
N MET A 169 15.60 6.41 -6.63
CA MET A 169 17.00 6.74 -6.96
C MET A 169 17.44 8.07 -6.33
N ALA A 170 16.56 9.07 -6.28
CA ALA A 170 16.87 10.35 -5.66
C ALA A 170 16.92 10.28 -4.14
N VAL A 171 16.12 9.43 -3.53
CA VAL A 171 16.15 9.18 -2.06
C VAL A 171 17.49 8.53 -1.68
N ASP A 172 17.95 7.53 -2.42
CA ASP A 172 19.25 6.86 -2.24
C ASP A 172 19.56 6.58 -0.76
N HIS A 173 18.69 5.82 -0.09
CA HIS A 173 18.82 5.55 1.32
C HIS A 173 18.65 4.04 1.62
N PRO A 174 19.56 3.39 2.40
CA PRO A 174 19.54 1.94 2.63
C PRO A 174 18.30 1.45 3.38
N ASN A 175 17.66 2.31 4.18
CA ASN A 175 16.43 2.00 4.94
C ASN A 175 15.16 2.43 4.22
N PHE A 176 15.20 2.59 2.88
CA PHE A 176 14.06 2.95 2.05
C PHE A 176 13.89 1.96 0.91
N GLY A 177 12.65 1.62 0.58
CA GLY A 177 12.30 0.69 -0.48
C GLY A 177 11.01 1.07 -1.19
N LEU A 178 10.57 0.20 -2.12
CA LEU A 178 9.27 0.35 -2.77
C LEU A 178 8.31 -0.72 -2.27
N LEU A 179 7.08 -0.32 -2.01
CA LEU A 179 5.91 -1.19 -2.01
C LEU A 179 5.37 -1.20 -3.44
N CYS A 180 5.35 -2.37 -4.08
CA CYS A 180 4.82 -2.56 -5.42
C CYS A 180 3.36 -3.02 -5.33
N ASP A 181 2.40 -2.13 -5.60
CA ASP A 181 1.02 -2.51 -5.81
C ASP A 181 0.83 -2.91 -7.28
N LEU A 182 0.41 -4.16 -7.51
CA LEU A 182 0.28 -4.73 -8.86
C LEU A 182 -0.85 -4.08 -9.66
N GLY A 183 -1.91 -3.62 -9.00
CA GLY A 183 -3.09 -3.04 -9.63
C GLY A 183 -2.96 -1.55 -9.90
N ASN A 184 -2.30 -0.82 -9.02
CA ASN A 184 -2.25 0.65 -9.05
C ASN A 184 -1.58 1.23 -10.31
N PHE A 185 -0.78 0.46 -11.04
CA PHE A 185 -0.25 0.89 -12.34
C PHE A 185 -1.37 1.18 -13.36
N LEU A 186 -2.48 0.44 -13.28
CA LEU A 186 -3.66 0.70 -14.12
C LEU A 186 -4.30 2.07 -13.83
N CYS A 187 -4.17 2.59 -12.60
CA CYS A 187 -4.64 3.94 -12.28
C CYS A 187 -3.84 5.04 -13.01
N ALA A 188 -2.59 4.74 -13.38
CA ALA A 188 -1.75 5.59 -14.21
C ALA A 188 -1.80 5.23 -15.71
N ASP A 189 -2.68 4.31 -16.10
CA ASP A 189 -2.79 3.75 -17.46
C ASP A 189 -1.51 3.07 -17.95
N GLU A 190 -0.70 2.56 -17.04
CA GLU A 190 0.54 1.84 -17.32
C GLU A 190 0.29 0.32 -17.34
N ASN A 191 1.00 -0.40 -18.22
CA ASN A 191 0.96 -1.86 -18.23
C ASN A 191 1.63 -2.42 -16.97
N PRO A 192 0.90 -3.15 -16.10
CA PRO A 192 1.47 -3.63 -14.84
C PRO A 192 2.69 -4.55 -15.02
N ALA A 193 2.75 -5.36 -16.07
CA ALA A 193 3.89 -6.25 -16.29
C ALA A 193 5.18 -5.45 -16.61
N GLU A 194 5.08 -4.40 -17.44
CA GLU A 194 6.21 -3.54 -17.77
C GLU A 194 6.66 -2.73 -16.56
N ALA A 195 5.70 -2.19 -15.81
CA ALA A 195 5.95 -1.44 -14.60
C ALA A 195 6.63 -2.27 -13.50
N VAL A 196 6.10 -3.47 -13.24
CA VAL A 196 6.70 -4.41 -12.27
C VAL A 196 8.11 -4.80 -12.68
N ALA A 197 8.36 -5.09 -13.98
CA ALA A 197 9.70 -5.40 -14.46
C ALA A 197 10.71 -4.30 -14.14
N ARG A 198 10.29 -3.04 -14.23
CA ARG A 198 11.14 -1.87 -13.91
C ARG A 198 11.48 -1.78 -12.43
N ILE A 199 10.47 -1.89 -11.54
CA ILE A 199 10.65 -1.59 -10.11
C ILE A 199 10.92 -2.82 -9.23
N ALA A 200 10.83 -4.03 -9.77
CA ALA A 200 11.07 -5.27 -9.02
C ALA A 200 12.39 -5.29 -8.22
N PRO A 201 13.54 -4.79 -8.73
CA PRO A 201 14.80 -4.78 -7.98
C PRO A 201 14.73 -3.96 -6.67
N TYR A 202 13.86 -2.97 -6.60
CA TYR A 202 13.71 -2.04 -5.47
C TYR A 202 12.56 -2.42 -4.54
N THR A 203 11.76 -3.42 -4.93
CA THR A 203 10.56 -3.85 -4.21
C THR A 203 10.93 -4.58 -2.92
N ARG A 204 10.30 -4.17 -1.81
CA ARG A 204 10.48 -4.76 -0.47
C ARG A 204 9.18 -5.34 0.09
N TYR A 205 8.05 -5.00 -0.52
CA TYR A 205 6.72 -5.42 -0.15
C TYR A 205 5.79 -5.34 -1.37
N VAL A 206 4.78 -6.18 -1.44
CA VAL A 206 3.87 -6.22 -2.58
C VAL A 206 2.42 -6.14 -2.12
N HIS A 207 1.63 -5.27 -2.74
CA HIS A 207 0.18 -5.37 -2.69
C HIS A 207 -0.33 -6.18 -3.87
N GLY A 208 -1.02 -7.28 -3.56
CA GLY A 208 -1.84 -8.01 -4.50
C GLY A 208 -3.19 -7.30 -4.63
N LYS A 209 -3.40 -6.62 -5.74
CA LYS A 209 -4.62 -5.89 -6.10
C LYS A 209 -4.97 -6.16 -7.55
N ASP A 210 -6.26 -6.17 -7.87
CA ASP A 210 -6.71 -6.38 -9.24
C ASP A 210 -7.89 -5.47 -9.59
N PHE A 211 -7.95 -5.02 -10.84
CA PHE A 211 -8.99 -4.15 -11.37
C PHE A 211 -9.57 -4.70 -12.66
N ILE A 212 -10.86 -4.50 -12.83
CA ILE A 212 -11.54 -4.57 -14.12
C ILE A 212 -11.41 -3.21 -14.79
N VAL A 213 -10.91 -3.21 -16.03
CA VAL A 213 -10.70 -1.99 -16.82
C VAL A 213 -11.74 -1.90 -17.93
N LYS A 214 -12.39 -0.72 -18.04
CA LYS A 214 -13.24 -0.36 -19.17
C LYS A 214 -12.66 0.87 -19.86
N PRO A 215 -12.51 0.88 -21.21
CA PRO A 215 -11.95 2.03 -21.91
C PRO A 215 -12.74 3.31 -21.70
N PHE A 216 -12.06 4.46 -21.73
CA PHE A 216 -12.65 5.79 -21.50
C PHE A 216 -13.80 6.14 -22.46
N TYR A 217 -13.81 5.58 -23.65
CA TYR A 217 -14.86 5.78 -24.68
C TYR A 217 -16.07 4.86 -24.50
N SER A 218 -16.04 3.99 -23.49
CA SER A 218 -17.19 3.15 -23.14
C SER A 218 -18.21 3.94 -22.33
N GLU A 219 -19.44 3.41 -22.27
CA GLU A 219 -20.46 3.94 -21.36
C GLU A 219 -19.99 3.84 -19.91
N ASP A 220 -20.31 4.87 -19.11
CA ASP A 220 -20.00 4.90 -17.70
C ASP A 220 -20.63 3.69 -16.99
N PRO A 221 -19.87 2.85 -16.30
CA PRO A 221 -20.40 1.70 -15.59
C PRO A 221 -21.15 2.04 -14.29
N GLY A 222 -21.10 3.29 -13.86
CA GLY A 222 -21.80 3.76 -12.66
C GLY A 222 -21.07 3.46 -11.36
N GLU A 223 -21.83 3.15 -10.32
CA GLU A 223 -21.36 2.96 -8.96
C GLU A 223 -20.23 1.91 -8.86
N GLY A 224 -19.26 2.16 -7.99
CA GLY A 224 -18.10 1.30 -7.74
C GLY A 224 -16.97 1.43 -8.74
N ALA A 225 -17.15 2.26 -9.79
CA ALA A 225 -16.08 2.58 -10.73
C ALA A 225 -15.50 3.97 -10.47
N PHE A 226 -14.21 4.11 -10.73
CA PHE A 226 -13.51 5.39 -10.71
C PHE A 226 -12.68 5.58 -11.99
N ARG A 227 -12.12 6.75 -12.21
CA ARG A 227 -11.34 7.07 -13.40
C ARG A 227 -9.85 6.94 -13.17
N SER A 228 -9.15 6.30 -14.12
CA SER A 228 -7.70 6.37 -14.21
C SER A 228 -7.22 7.78 -14.60
N ARG A 229 -5.91 8.01 -14.57
CA ARG A 229 -5.29 9.27 -15.01
C ARG A 229 -5.67 9.63 -16.46
N GLY A 230 -5.72 8.66 -17.38
CA GLY A 230 -6.10 8.83 -18.77
C GLY A 230 -7.60 8.71 -19.03
N GLY A 231 -8.42 8.51 -17.99
CA GLY A 231 -9.87 8.50 -18.05
C GLY A 231 -10.53 7.14 -18.26
N ASN A 232 -9.79 6.03 -18.28
CA ASN A 232 -10.38 4.69 -18.28
C ASN A 232 -11.18 4.48 -16.99
N PHE A 233 -12.21 3.64 -17.05
CA PHE A 233 -12.95 3.25 -15.86
C PHE A 233 -12.29 2.03 -15.22
N LEU A 234 -12.02 2.11 -13.93
CA LEU A 234 -11.48 1.07 -13.11
C LEU A 234 -12.47 0.66 -12.04
N ARG A 235 -12.57 -0.63 -11.76
CA ARG A 235 -13.31 -1.17 -10.63
C ARG A 235 -12.48 -2.26 -9.97
N GLY A 236 -12.24 -2.14 -8.66
CA GLY A 236 -11.58 -3.18 -7.89
C GLY A 236 -12.32 -4.50 -7.98
N THR A 237 -11.60 -5.61 -7.94
CA THR A 237 -12.13 -6.96 -7.97
C THR A 237 -11.21 -7.96 -7.28
N ILE A 238 -11.64 -9.22 -7.21
CA ILE A 238 -10.88 -10.34 -6.66
C ILE A 238 -9.59 -10.56 -7.46
N ILE A 239 -8.47 -10.75 -6.81
CA ILE A 239 -7.18 -11.05 -7.44
C ILE A 239 -7.29 -12.23 -8.39
N GLY A 240 -6.93 -12.03 -9.65
CA GLY A 240 -7.05 -13.00 -10.74
C GLY A 240 -8.37 -12.95 -11.50
N HIS A 241 -9.31 -12.07 -11.14
CA HIS A 241 -10.57 -11.86 -11.85
C HIS A 241 -10.57 -10.60 -12.72
N GLY A 242 -9.55 -9.77 -12.61
CA GLY A 242 -9.42 -8.50 -13.31
C GLY A 242 -8.47 -8.56 -14.51
N ASN A 243 -7.89 -7.41 -14.81
CA ASN A 243 -7.02 -7.20 -15.97
C ASN A 243 -5.52 -7.16 -15.61
N VAL A 244 -5.17 -7.23 -14.32
CA VAL A 244 -3.77 -7.32 -13.90
C VAL A 244 -3.23 -8.72 -14.26
N PRO A 245 -2.11 -8.82 -14.98
CA PRO A 245 -1.48 -10.13 -15.27
C PRO A 245 -0.73 -10.65 -14.03
N VAL A 246 -1.48 -10.87 -12.92
CA VAL A 246 -0.93 -11.14 -11.57
C VAL A 246 0.14 -12.23 -11.59
N LYS A 247 -0.14 -13.37 -12.22
CA LYS A 247 0.81 -14.48 -12.30
C LYS A 247 2.13 -14.07 -12.96
N HIS A 248 2.06 -13.27 -14.04
CA HIS A 248 3.25 -12.78 -14.74
C HIS A 248 4.02 -11.76 -13.89
N CYS A 249 3.31 -10.85 -13.21
CA CYS A 249 3.94 -9.92 -12.26
C CYS A 249 4.68 -10.66 -11.14
N LEU A 250 4.09 -11.71 -10.57
CA LEU A 250 4.73 -12.56 -9.58
C LEU A 250 5.97 -13.28 -10.12
N HIS A 251 5.93 -13.74 -11.39
CA HIS A 251 7.09 -14.32 -12.07
C HIS A 251 8.25 -13.30 -12.15
N LEU A 252 7.96 -12.05 -12.54
CA LEU A 252 8.97 -10.98 -12.64
C LEU A 252 9.59 -10.65 -11.29
N LEU A 253 8.77 -10.53 -10.24
CA LEU A 253 9.24 -10.31 -8.88
C LEU A 253 10.15 -11.46 -8.40
N LYS A 254 9.73 -12.70 -8.62
CA LYS A 254 10.51 -13.90 -8.25
C LYS A 254 11.84 -13.96 -9.02
N ALA A 255 11.83 -13.65 -10.31
CA ALA A 255 13.03 -13.58 -11.13
C ALA A 255 14.02 -12.47 -10.68
N ALA A 256 13.51 -11.37 -10.10
CA ALA A 256 14.30 -10.32 -9.49
C ALA A 256 14.80 -10.67 -8.07
N GLY A 257 14.48 -11.84 -7.55
CA GLY A 257 14.90 -12.30 -6.22
C GLY A 257 14.01 -11.83 -5.06
N PHE A 258 12.78 -11.38 -5.34
CA PHE A 258 11.84 -11.00 -4.28
C PHE A 258 11.44 -12.21 -3.43
N ASP A 259 11.66 -12.13 -2.13
CA ASP A 259 11.33 -13.14 -1.12
C ASP A 259 10.54 -12.56 0.08
N GLY A 260 10.02 -11.35 -0.08
CA GLY A 260 9.34 -10.59 0.96
C GLY A 260 7.89 -11.02 1.22
N THR A 261 7.06 -10.06 1.63
CA THR A 261 5.64 -10.26 1.94
C THR A 261 4.76 -9.84 0.77
N ILE A 262 3.75 -10.64 0.45
CA ILE A 262 2.65 -10.27 -0.44
C ILE A 262 1.39 -10.07 0.41
N SER A 263 0.89 -8.85 0.47
CA SER A 263 -0.34 -8.48 1.18
C SER A 263 -1.49 -8.32 0.20
N ILE A 264 -2.64 -8.90 0.51
CA ILE A 264 -3.85 -8.64 -0.28
C ILE A 264 -4.38 -7.26 0.09
N GLU A 265 -4.61 -6.43 -0.91
CA GLU A 265 -5.36 -5.20 -0.77
C GLU A 265 -6.57 -5.23 -1.71
N PHE A 266 -7.74 -5.56 -1.13
CA PHE A 266 -9.00 -5.67 -1.86
C PHE A 266 -9.83 -4.39 -1.70
N GLU A 267 -10.31 -3.86 -2.82
CA GLU A 267 -11.19 -2.67 -2.85
C GLU A 267 -12.37 -2.83 -3.83
N GLY A 268 -12.81 -4.08 -4.04
CA GLY A 268 -13.93 -4.38 -4.94
C GLY A 268 -15.29 -4.27 -4.27
N MET A 269 -16.35 -4.55 -5.07
CA MET A 269 -17.74 -4.53 -4.62
C MET A 269 -18.21 -5.89 -4.10
N GLU A 270 -17.45 -6.94 -4.34
CA GLU A 270 -17.76 -8.30 -3.89
C GLU A 270 -17.70 -8.38 -2.34
N PRO A 271 -18.38 -9.34 -1.70
CA PRO A 271 -18.24 -9.57 -0.26
C PRO A 271 -16.77 -9.74 0.13
N CYS A 272 -16.24 -8.82 0.91
CA CYS A 272 -14.79 -8.68 1.11
C CYS A 272 -14.14 -9.93 1.73
N VAL A 273 -14.82 -10.63 2.64
CA VAL A 273 -14.30 -11.86 3.26
C VAL A 273 -14.10 -12.96 2.21
N ASP A 274 -15.07 -13.16 1.32
CA ASP A 274 -14.97 -14.13 0.23
C ASP A 274 -13.91 -13.70 -0.80
N ALA A 275 -13.87 -12.42 -1.13
CA ALA A 275 -12.90 -11.86 -2.08
C ALA A 275 -11.46 -12.07 -1.59
N VAL A 276 -11.19 -11.77 -0.32
CA VAL A 276 -9.87 -11.96 0.31
C VAL A 276 -9.51 -13.46 0.37
N ARG A 277 -10.45 -14.32 0.74
CA ARG A 277 -10.25 -15.78 0.78
C ARG A 277 -9.88 -16.35 -0.61
N ILE A 278 -10.63 -15.96 -1.65
CA ILE A 278 -10.38 -16.42 -3.03
C ILE A 278 -9.06 -15.84 -3.53
N GLY A 279 -8.81 -14.55 -3.26
CA GLY A 279 -7.56 -13.87 -3.62
C GLY A 279 -6.33 -14.56 -3.03
N LEU A 280 -6.39 -14.99 -1.76
CA LEU A 280 -5.31 -15.73 -1.11
C LEU A 280 -5.05 -17.08 -1.80
N ALA A 281 -6.10 -17.81 -2.13
CA ALA A 281 -5.97 -19.08 -2.85
C ALA A 281 -5.33 -18.89 -4.23
N ASN A 282 -5.75 -17.84 -4.97
CA ASN A 282 -5.19 -17.51 -6.27
C ASN A 282 -3.72 -17.09 -6.17
N LEU A 283 -3.33 -16.24 -5.20
CA LEU A 283 -1.93 -15.85 -4.99
C LEU A 283 -1.04 -17.04 -4.65
N LYS A 284 -1.46 -17.91 -3.72
CA LYS A 284 -0.73 -19.14 -3.37
C LYS A 284 -0.53 -20.03 -4.59
N LYS A 285 -1.58 -20.24 -5.39
CA LYS A 285 -1.52 -21.01 -6.63
C LYS A 285 -0.53 -20.38 -7.61
N TYR A 286 -0.69 -19.08 -7.94
CA TYR A 286 0.15 -18.42 -8.93
C TYR A 286 1.62 -18.40 -8.51
N TRP A 287 1.93 -18.13 -7.25
CA TRP A 287 3.30 -18.17 -6.75
C TRP A 287 3.94 -19.55 -6.84
N SER A 288 3.18 -20.62 -6.64
CA SER A 288 3.68 -21.98 -6.74
C SER A 288 3.96 -22.43 -8.18
N GLU A 289 3.37 -21.75 -9.16
CA GLU A 289 3.46 -22.07 -10.60
C GLU A 289 4.52 -21.24 -11.35
N VAL A 290 5.17 -20.26 -10.71
CA VAL A 290 6.19 -19.36 -11.31
C VAL A 290 7.59 -19.62 -10.79
#